data_9f11750f325334b919441a949f487970
#
_entry.id   9f11750f325334b919441a949f487970
#
_cell.length_a   1.000
_cell.length_b   1.000
_cell.length_c   1.000
_cell.angle_alpha   90.00
_cell.angle_beta   90.00
_cell.angle_gamma   90.00
#
_symmetry.space_group_name_H-M   'P 1'
#
loop_
_entity.id
_entity.type
_entity.pdbx_description
1 polymer ?
#
loop_
_entity_poly.entity_id
_entity_poly.type
_entity_poly.pdbx_seq_one_letter_code
_entity_poly.pdbx_strand_id
1 'polypeptide(L)'
;MTDLVELFRHWHAGRSQVQISTALGLDRKTIRKYLTPALAAGLSPGDGDKFDENLWRELIAAWFPEVVDPTARAVTWPAIAAHHAWIENQLDKSVTVATIAQRLRDDRGVPVSESTVRRYIATRFADRVTASKATFPRGPVPPGDEGQVDYGKLGMWRDPATDRRVAVWAFAMILACSRMLFVQPVLRMDQTSWCASHVAAFEFFGGAPARMVCDNLKTGVDRPDLYDPQINRAYAELADFYQVLIDPARAGKPKDKPRIERPMPYIRDSFFRGREFTSLMQMQAATLAWCTDVYGRHQHRGLGGAHPAVVFDAVEKPALTPLPPRPFAPVVYSTGKLAPDCHVKAGKALYSAPWRLIGRQLLVRTSGDVVQIFHDEQVVATHVRRPSGRATNPEHYPPEKTAFTLQTVVWCRAQAEQIGPGAVAIVDELSQVNAIHRLRSIQGIVRLRSRYDDARIDAACARALEVGDPRYRTVKGILVAGTEHDGQDATDAGITAPALLRGPDAFDTERSA
;
A
#
# COMPACT_ATOMS: atom_id res chain seq x y z
N MET A 1 -28.05 33.18 30.06
CA MET A 1 -28.96 33.86 31.00
C MET A 1 -30.41 33.87 30.50
N THR A 2 -30.68 34.23 29.26
CA THR A 2 -32.02 34.29 28.65
C THR A 2 -32.81 32.99 28.82
N ASP A 3 -32.20 31.83 28.56
CA ASP A 3 -32.86 30.52 28.71
C ASP A 3 -33.29 30.18 30.17
N LEU A 4 -32.53 30.69 31.16
CA LEU A 4 -32.90 30.49 32.57
C LEU A 4 -34.05 31.40 33.00
N VAL A 5 -34.08 32.62 32.52
CA VAL A 5 -35.23 33.54 32.77
C VAL A 5 -36.49 32.93 32.21
N GLU A 6 -36.44 32.35 30.98
CA GLU A 6 -37.58 31.67 30.40
C GLU A 6 -37.99 30.41 31.19
N LEU A 7 -37.03 29.64 31.71
CA LEU A 7 -37.31 28.49 32.56
C LEU A 7 -38.12 28.92 33.80
N PHE A 8 -37.69 29.99 34.50
CA PHE A 8 -38.36 30.48 35.68
C PHE A 8 -39.73 31.09 35.35
N ARG A 9 -39.89 31.81 34.23
CA ARG A 9 -41.17 32.31 33.74
C ARG A 9 -42.16 31.19 33.50
N HIS A 10 -41.73 30.13 32.80
CA HIS A 10 -42.57 28.97 32.55
C HIS A 10 -42.99 28.26 33.83
N TRP A 11 -42.07 28.12 34.79
CA TRP A 11 -42.35 27.51 36.09
C TRP A 11 -43.31 28.35 36.91
N HIS A 12 -43.09 29.65 36.99
CA HIS A 12 -43.95 30.59 37.72
C HIS A 12 -45.36 30.67 37.10
N ALA A 13 -45.49 30.52 35.81
CA ALA A 13 -46.77 30.40 35.13
C ALA A 13 -47.49 29.05 35.38
N GLY A 14 -47.02 28.22 36.30
CA GLY A 14 -47.66 26.97 36.71
C GLY A 14 -47.40 25.78 35.78
N ARG A 15 -46.47 25.90 34.83
CA ARG A 15 -46.15 24.79 33.94
C ARG A 15 -45.37 23.68 34.65
N SER A 16 -45.74 22.43 34.40
CA SER A 16 -45.02 21.28 34.94
C SER A 16 -43.60 21.14 34.35
N GLN A 17 -42.71 20.49 35.09
CA GLN A 17 -41.33 20.22 34.58
C GLN A 17 -41.31 19.49 33.26
N VAL A 18 -42.30 18.64 32.94
CA VAL A 18 -42.44 17.96 31.65
C VAL A 18 -42.76 18.97 30.55
N GLN A 19 -43.71 19.85 30.78
CA GLN A 19 -44.08 20.91 29.83
C GLN A 19 -42.93 21.88 29.57
N ILE A 20 -42.17 22.23 30.61
CA ILE A 20 -40.96 23.07 30.49
C ILE A 20 -39.87 22.36 29.69
N SER A 21 -39.64 21.07 29.96
CA SER A 21 -38.69 20.25 29.26
C SER A 21 -39.00 20.20 27.75
N THR A 22 -40.27 19.99 27.41
CA THR A 22 -40.71 19.94 26.00
C THR A 22 -40.62 21.32 25.32
N ALA A 23 -40.95 22.39 26.02
CA ALA A 23 -40.96 23.75 25.49
C ALA A 23 -39.55 24.32 25.25
N LEU A 24 -38.63 24.06 26.19
CA LEU A 24 -37.28 24.64 26.18
C LEU A 24 -36.18 23.66 25.73
N GLY A 25 -36.52 22.40 25.47
CA GLY A 25 -35.52 21.37 25.10
C GLY A 25 -34.53 21.03 26.22
N LEU A 26 -34.88 21.33 27.49
CA LEU A 26 -34.01 21.10 28.64
C LEU A 26 -34.30 19.75 29.30
N ASP A 27 -33.28 19.05 29.75
CA ASP A 27 -33.47 17.82 30.53
C ASP A 27 -34.09 18.11 31.88
N ARG A 28 -35.03 17.26 32.33
CA ARG A 28 -35.76 17.39 33.59
C ARG A 28 -34.86 17.47 34.82
N LYS A 29 -33.69 16.78 34.77
CA LYS A 29 -32.70 16.86 35.86
C LYS A 29 -32.08 18.26 35.93
N THR A 30 -31.83 18.87 34.79
CA THR A 30 -31.34 20.25 34.67
C THR A 30 -32.39 21.25 35.19
N ILE A 31 -33.67 21.10 34.81
CA ILE A 31 -34.77 21.95 35.29
C ILE A 31 -34.86 21.87 36.80
N ARG A 32 -34.87 20.66 37.37
CA ARG A 32 -34.93 20.46 38.84
C ARG A 32 -33.77 21.15 39.56
N LYS A 33 -32.54 21.01 39.01
CA LYS A 33 -31.35 21.65 39.57
C LYS A 33 -31.53 23.17 39.68
N TYR A 34 -32.03 23.80 38.64
CA TYR A 34 -32.21 25.26 38.63
C TYR A 34 -33.41 25.73 39.45
N LEU A 35 -34.45 24.93 39.60
CA LEU A 35 -35.60 25.29 40.45
C LEU A 35 -35.37 25.12 41.97
N THR A 36 -34.35 24.34 42.37
CA THR A 36 -34.05 24.06 43.78
C THR A 36 -33.88 25.33 44.61
N PRO A 37 -33.12 26.37 44.25
CA PRO A 37 -32.99 27.59 45.04
C PRO A 37 -34.29 28.38 45.15
N ALA A 38 -35.10 28.44 44.09
CA ALA A 38 -36.39 29.12 44.11
C ALA A 38 -37.36 28.46 45.08
N LEU A 39 -37.43 27.14 45.10
CA LEU A 39 -38.20 26.35 46.02
C LEU A 39 -37.68 26.52 47.45
N ALA A 40 -36.37 26.58 47.67
CA ALA A 40 -35.75 26.83 48.96
C ALA A 40 -36.02 28.27 49.46
N ALA A 41 -36.21 29.24 48.59
CA ALA A 41 -36.61 30.61 48.90
C ALA A 41 -38.11 30.73 49.13
N GLY A 42 -38.86 29.61 49.10
CA GLY A 42 -40.32 29.63 49.41
C GLY A 42 -41.19 30.09 48.23
N LEU A 43 -40.62 30.23 47.05
CA LEU A 43 -41.40 30.63 45.88
C LEU A 43 -42.23 29.43 45.37
N SER A 44 -43.49 29.71 45.01
CA SER A 44 -44.43 28.72 44.48
C SER A 44 -44.93 29.10 43.08
N PRO A 45 -45.25 28.10 42.21
CA PRO A 45 -45.87 28.39 40.95
C PRO A 45 -47.20 29.09 41.13
N GLY A 46 -47.42 30.23 40.47
CA GLY A 46 -48.66 30.96 40.52
C GLY A 46 -48.82 31.97 41.66
N ASP A 47 -47.80 32.18 42.50
CA ASP A 47 -47.83 33.28 43.50
C ASP A 47 -47.97 34.63 42.76
N GLY A 48 -49.05 35.32 43.02
CA GLY A 48 -49.64 36.41 42.24
C GLY A 48 -48.85 37.72 42.10
N ASP A 49 -47.61 37.81 42.56
CA ASP A 49 -46.79 38.99 42.35
C ASP A 49 -46.02 38.92 41.01
N LYS A 50 -46.07 40.01 40.31
CA LYS A 50 -45.49 40.16 38.98
C LYS A 50 -43.99 40.17 39.07
N PHE A 51 -43.38 38.97 38.97
CA PHE A 51 -41.93 38.84 38.72
C PHE A 51 -41.68 39.31 37.32
N ASP A 52 -41.06 40.46 37.17
CA ASP A 52 -40.59 40.97 35.89
C ASP A 52 -39.26 40.30 35.49
N GLU A 53 -38.82 40.58 34.28
CA GLU A 53 -37.60 39.99 33.77
C GLU A 53 -36.36 40.42 34.55
N ASN A 54 -36.34 41.64 35.07
CA ASN A 54 -35.20 42.18 35.81
C ASN A 54 -35.07 41.51 37.18
N LEU A 55 -36.17 41.29 37.86
CA LEU A 55 -36.19 40.57 39.12
C LEU A 55 -35.73 39.13 38.98
N TRP A 56 -36.18 38.45 37.90
CA TRP A 56 -35.67 37.10 37.60
C TRP A 56 -34.17 37.10 37.31
N ARG A 57 -33.65 38.09 36.61
CA ARG A 57 -32.22 38.24 36.36
C ARG A 57 -31.43 38.46 37.65
N GLU A 58 -31.92 39.27 38.56
CA GLU A 58 -31.29 39.52 39.86
C GLU A 58 -31.28 38.24 40.72
N LEU A 59 -32.40 37.54 40.82
CA LEU A 59 -32.51 36.30 41.58
C LEU A 59 -31.59 35.22 40.98
N ILE A 60 -31.59 35.07 39.66
CA ILE A 60 -30.70 34.13 38.98
C ILE A 60 -29.23 34.48 39.20
N ALA A 61 -28.88 35.77 39.21
CA ALA A 61 -27.53 36.23 39.51
C ALA A 61 -27.12 35.90 40.95
N ALA A 62 -28.03 36.04 41.88
CA ALA A 62 -27.79 35.71 43.29
C ALA A 62 -27.69 34.19 43.53
N TRP A 63 -28.55 33.38 42.90
CA TRP A 63 -28.57 31.93 43.08
C TRP A 63 -27.50 31.20 42.27
N PHE A 64 -27.12 31.76 41.11
CA PHE A 64 -26.19 31.16 40.16
C PHE A 64 -25.17 32.18 39.66
N PRO A 65 -24.31 32.70 40.55
CA PRO A 65 -23.31 33.72 40.18
C PRO A 65 -22.42 33.25 38.99
N GLU A 66 -22.23 31.95 38.85
CA GLU A 66 -21.47 31.35 37.74
C GLU A 66 -22.16 31.46 36.37
N VAL A 67 -23.45 31.87 36.33
CA VAL A 67 -24.16 32.13 35.07
C VAL A 67 -23.93 33.56 34.60
N VAL A 68 -23.75 34.48 35.54
CA VAL A 68 -23.50 35.91 35.30
C VAL A 68 -22.00 36.14 35.07
N ASP A 69 -21.19 35.59 35.96
CA ASP A 69 -19.75 35.66 35.87
C ASP A 69 -19.14 34.29 35.52
N PRO A 70 -18.72 34.07 34.25
CA PRO A 70 -18.05 32.84 33.87
C PRO A 70 -16.78 32.55 34.68
N THR A 71 -16.17 33.56 35.32
CA THR A 71 -14.98 33.39 36.15
C THR A 71 -15.31 32.73 37.51
N ALA A 72 -16.55 32.85 38.01
CA ALA A 72 -17.02 32.17 39.21
C ALA A 72 -17.02 30.62 39.08
N ARG A 73 -17.01 30.07 37.85
CA ARG A 73 -16.82 28.64 37.58
C ARG A 73 -15.38 28.19 37.73
N ALA A 74 -14.46 29.09 37.92
CA ALA A 74 -13.03 28.86 37.88
C ALA A 74 -12.41 28.56 39.26
N VAL A 75 -13.10 27.78 40.10
CA VAL A 75 -12.67 27.44 41.48
C VAL A 75 -11.24 26.91 41.56
N THR A 76 -10.80 26.18 40.52
CA THR A 76 -9.45 25.64 40.43
C THR A 76 -8.44 26.57 39.74
N TRP A 77 -8.87 27.71 39.22
CA TRP A 77 -8.00 28.66 38.52
C TRP A 77 -6.89 29.26 39.37
N PRO A 78 -7.09 29.62 40.66
CA PRO A 78 -5.99 30.08 41.50
C PRO A 78 -4.84 29.10 41.59
N ALA A 79 -5.15 27.79 41.70
CA ALA A 79 -4.12 26.74 41.73
C ALA A 79 -3.37 26.63 40.36
N ILE A 80 -4.06 26.82 39.23
CA ILE A 80 -3.41 26.85 37.91
C ILE A 80 -2.60 28.14 37.75
N ALA A 81 -3.11 29.27 38.25
CA ALA A 81 -2.46 30.59 38.15
C ALA A 81 -1.10 30.63 38.86
N ALA A 82 -0.95 29.88 39.97
CA ALA A 82 0.34 29.73 40.64
C ALA A 82 1.45 29.14 39.69
N HIS A 83 1.03 28.49 38.63
CA HIS A 83 1.93 27.90 37.60
C HIS A 83 1.92 28.63 36.27
N HIS A 84 1.44 29.89 36.22
CA HIS A 84 1.23 30.67 35.00
C HIS A 84 2.52 30.74 34.13
N ALA A 85 3.63 31.20 34.72
CA ALA A 85 4.90 31.33 34.02
C ALA A 85 5.45 29.97 33.52
N TRP A 86 5.22 28.89 34.28
CA TRP A 86 5.60 27.56 33.86
C TRP A 86 4.75 27.09 32.67
N ILE A 87 3.42 27.31 32.70
CA ILE A 87 2.53 27.01 31.59
C ILE A 87 2.98 27.77 30.33
N GLU A 88 3.31 29.03 30.50
CA GLU A 88 3.84 29.86 29.40
C GLU A 88 5.09 29.25 28.77
N ASN A 89 6.06 28.85 29.58
CA ASN A 89 7.29 28.18 29.09
C ASN A 89 6.98 26.84 28.40
N GLN A 90 5.96 26.09 28.86
CA GLN A 90 5.55 24.86 28.16
C GLN A 90 4.90 25.17 26.80
N LEU A 91 4.11 26.23 26.71
CA LEU A 91 3.51 26.67 25.44
C LEU A 91 4.58 27.15 24.46
N ASP A 92 5.62 27.86 24.93
CA ASP A 92 6.78 28.26 24.10
C ASP A 92 7.51 27.06 23.51
N LYS A 93 7.58 25.96 24.26
CA LYS A 93 8.14 24.69 23.81
C LYS A 93 7.17 23.85 22.96
N SER A 94 6.02 24.41 22.56
CA SER A 94 4.98 23.74 21.77
C SER A 94 4.43 22.46 22.44
N VAL A 95 4.45 22.40 23.78
CA VAL A 95 3.87 21.27 24.51
C VAL A 95 2.34 21.32 24.41
N THR A 96 1.71 20.17 24.16
CA THR A 96 0.24 20.12 24.00
C THR A 96 -0.48 20.41 25.31
N VAL A 97 -1.71 20.96 25.23
CA VAL A 97 -2.53 21.27 26.42
C VAL A 97 -2.81 20.01 27.25
N ALA A 98 -3.02 18.87 26.60
CA ALA A 98 -3.21 17.58 27.28
C ALA A 98 -1.98 17.21 28.13
N THR A 99 -0.76 17.36 27.57
CA THR A 99 0.50 17.09 28.28
C THR A 99 0.74 18.11 29.40
N ILE A 100 0.40 19.38 29.19
CA ILE A 100 0.48 20.40 30.25
C ILE A 100 -0.46 20.05 31.40
N ALA A 101 -1.70 19.64 31.11
CA ALA A 101 -2.65 19.22 32.12
C ALA A 101 -2.19 17.96 32.88
N GLN A 102 -1.61 17.01 32.17
CA GLN A 102 -1.01 15.82 32.78
C GLN A 102 0.12 16.20 33.75
N ARG A 103 1.09 17.00 33.31
CA ARG A 103 2.25 17.41 34.12
C ARG A 103 1.84 18.27 35.34
N LEU A 104 0.77 19.08 35.22
CA LEU A 104 0.22 19.80 36.35
C LEU A 104 -0.30 18.85 37.43
N ARG A 105 -0.92 17.73 37.05
CA ARG A 105 -1.38 16.71 38.00
C ARG A 105 -0.22 15.90 38.57
N ASP A 106 0.61 15.35 37.69
CA ASP A 106 1.58 14.32 38.03
C ASP A 106 2.83 14.90 38.68
N ASP A 107 3.35 16.02 38.16
CA ASP A 107 4.64 16.60 38.59
C ASP A 107 4.42 17.74 39.63
N ARG A 108 3.23 18.36 39.65
CA ARG A 108 2.98 19.55 40.47
C ARG A 108 1.82 19.40 41.46
N GLY A 109 1.18 18.25 41.47
CA GLY A 109 0.11 17.95 42.44
C GLY A 109 -1.15 18.79 42.30
N VAL A 110 -1.39 19.42 41.13
CA VAL A 110 -2.59 20.27 40.90
C VAL A 110 -3.70 19.41 40.32
N PRO A 111 -4.79 19.11 41.06
CA PRO A 111 -5.86 18.22 40.65
C PRO A 111 -6.81 18.92 39.65
N VAL A 112 -6.37 19.05 38.39
CA VAL A 112 -7.13 19.76 37.35
C VAL A 112 -7.44 18.87 36.14
N SER A 113 -8.62 19.09 35.55
CA SER A 113 -8.96 18.43 34.29
C SER A 113 -8.32 19.13 33.09
N GLU A 114 -8.11 18.40 32.00
CA GLU A 114 -7.62 18.97 30.74
C GLU A 114 -8.53 20.09 30.23
N SER A 115 -9.85 19.93 30.36
CA SER A 115 -10.83 20.93 29.94
C SER A 115 -10.70 22.24 30.72
N THR A 116 -10.35 22.17 32.03
CA THR A 116 -10.11 23.36 32.87
C THR A 116 -8.82 24.07 32.46
N VAL A 117 -7.74 23.33 32.23
CA VAL A 117 -6.47 23.89 31.74
C VAL A 117 -6.66 24.52 30.36
N ARG A 118 -7.39 23.86 29.47
CA ARG A 118 -7.72 24.39 28.13
C ARG A 118 -8.48 25.72 28.20
N ARG A 119 -9.48 25.84 29.10
CA ARG A 119 -10.19 27.11 29.31
C ARG A 119 -9.29 28.18 29.89
N TYR A 120 -8.46 27.84 30.87
CA TYR A 120 -7.50 28.77 31.47
C TYR A 120 -6.55 29.33 30.39
N ILE A 121 -5.95 28.45 29.57
CA ILE A 121 -5.05 28.83 28.48
C ILE A 121 -5.79 29.70 27.46
N ALA A 122 -7.00 29.31 27.06
CA ALA A 122 -7.81 30.08 26.11
C ALA A 122 -8.14 31.50 26.59
N THR A 123 -8.28 31.69 27.90
CA THR A 123 -8.61 32.98 28.49
C THR A 123 -7.38 33.81 28.83
N ARG A 124 -6.36 33.21 29.46
CA ARG A 124 -5.17 33.94 29.92
C ARG A 124 -4.08 34.11 28.88
N PHE A 125 -4.07 33.27 27.85
CA PHE A 125 -3.15 33.34 26.73
C PHE A 125 -3.94 33.54 25.42
N ALA A 126 -5.04 34.30 25.45
CA ALA A 126 -5.93 34.50 24.32
C ALA A 126 -5.19 34.94 23.04
N ASP A 127 -4.26 35.87 23.18
CA ASP A 127 -3.47 36.39 22.06
C ASP A 127 -2.60 35.29 21.42
N ARG A 128 -1.99 34.44 22.22
CA ARG A 128 -1.21 33.31 21.73
C ARG A 128 -2.08 32.25 21.01
N VAL A 129 -3.22 31.92 21.60
CA VAL A 129 -4.20 31.01 21.00
C VAL A 129 -4.71 31.60 19.69
N THR A 130 -4.97 32.89 19.65
CA THR A 130 -5.39 33.59 18.42
C THR A 130 -4.26 33.69 17.40
N ALA A 131 -3.04 34.03 17.83
CA ALA A 131 -1.86 34.07 16.96
C ALA A 131 -1.56 32.69 16.36
N SER A 132 -1.72 31.61 17.13
CA SER A 132 -1.52 30.25 16.60
C SER A 132 -2.54 29.86 15.51
N LYS A 133 -3.72 30.47 15.52
CA LYS A 133 -4.77 30.30 14.50
C LYS A 133 -4.59 31.22 13.30
N ALA A 134 -3.76 32.25 13.43
CA ALA A 134 -3.48 33.17 12.32
C ALA A 134 -2.79 32.43 11.19
N THR A 135 -3.33 32.52 10.00
CA THR A 135 -2.76 31.97 8.78
C THR A 135 -2.53 33.12 7.80
N PHE A 136 -1.32 33.20 7.24
CA PHE A 136 -1.08 34.10 6.14
C PHE A 136 -1.74 33.57 4.87
N PRO A 137 -2.47 34.41 4.11
CA PRO A 137 -2.89 34.02 2.77
C PRO A 137 -1.65 33.68 1.94
N ARG A 138 -1.60 32.47 1.40
CA ARG A 138 -0.55 32.18 0.41
C ARG A 138 -0.85 32.96 -0.84
N GLY A 139 0.19 33.53 -1.44
CA GLY A 139 0.10 34.19 -2.73
C GLY A 139 -0.51 33.30 -3.82
N PRO A 140 -0.99 33.88 -4.90
CA PRO A 140 -1.45 33.12 -6.05
C PRO A 140 -0.29 32.25 -6.58
N VAL A 141 -0.62 31.03 -6.96
CA VAL A 141 0.34 30.13 -7.63
C VAL A 141 0.16 30.34 -9.13
N PRO A 142 1.26 30.46 -9.89
CA PRO A 142 1.18 30.56 -11.35
C PRO A 142 0.40 29.38 -11.95
N PRO A 143 -0.32 29.59 -13.07
CA PRO A 143 -0.99 28.50 -13.77
C PRO A 143 0.00 27.41 -14.20
N GLY A 144 -0.38 26.14 -14.04
CA GLY A 144 0.43 24.99 -14.43
C GLY A 144 1.67 24.71 -13.58
N ASP A 145 1.94 25.54 -12.54
CA ASP A 145 3.16 25.39 -11.73
C ASP A 145 3.05 24.24 -10.73
N GLU A 146 1.96 24.13 -9.97
CA GLU A 146 1.89 23.26 -8.81
C GLU A 146 0.66 22.34 -8.81
N GLY A 147 0.91 21.05 -8.67
CA GLY A 147 -0.08 20.05 -8.28
C GLY A 147 0.19 19.56 -6.86
N GLN A 148 -0.84 19.42 -6.03
CA GLN A 148 -0.76 18.84 -4.69
C GLN A 148 -1.46 17.49 -4.65
N VAL A 149 -0.79 16.48 -4.06
CA VAL A 149 -1.31 15.10 -3.97
C VAL A 149 -1.42 14.66 -2.53
N ASP A 150 -2.47 13.91 -2.25
CA ASP A 150 -2.68 13.26 -0.97
C ASP A 150 -3.49 11.96 -1.09
N TYR A 151 -3.33 11.06 -0.11
CA TYR A 151 -4.20 9.90 0.09
C TYR A 151 -5.10 10.11 1.30
N GLY A 152 -6.39 9.87 1.13
CA GLY A 152 -7.36 9.90 2.22
C GLY A 152 -8.22 8.66 2.27
N LYS A 153 -8.50 8.15 3.47
CA LYS A 153 -9.44 7.04 3.63
C LYS A 153 -10.88 7.55 3.41
N LEU A 154 -11.58 6.97 2.44
CA LEU A 154 -13.00 7.27 2.18
C LEU A 154 -13.92 6.51 3.14
N GLY A 155 -13.66 5.23 3.35
CA GLY A 155 -14.47 4.38 4.20
C GLY A 155 -14.29 2.90 3.90
N MET A 156 -15.33 2.13 4.27
CA MET A 156 -15.42 0.71 3.95
C MET A 156 -16.49 0.52 2.88
N TRP A 157 -16.19 -0.27 1.87
CA TRP A 157 -17.11 -0.68 0.82
C TRP A 157 -17.27 -2.20 0.83
N ARG A 158 -18.49 -2.68 0.64
CA ARG A 158 -18.76 -4.11 0.46
C ARG A 158 -18.70 -4.41 -1.03
N ASP A 159 -17.68 -5.12 -1.45
CA ASP A 159 -17.49 -5.51 -2.84
C ASP A 159 -18.53 -6.56 -3.22
N PRO A 160 -19.45 -6.26 -4.16
CA PRO A 160 -20.52 -7.19 -4.54
C PRO A 160 -19.99 -8.48 -5.19
N ALA A 161 -18.81 -8.42 -5.82
CA ALA A 161 -18.22 -9.59 -6.49
C ALA A 161 -17.64 -10.61 -5.51
N THR A 162 -17.14 -10.15 -4.36
CA THR A 162 -16.47 -11.01 -3.37
C THR A 162 -17.19 -11.08 -2.04
N ASP A 163 -18.23 -10.29 -1.85
CA ASP A 163 -18.99 -10.08 -0.61
C ASP A 163 -18.14 -9.64 0.59
N ARG A 164 -16.93 -9.14 0.36
CA ARG A 164 -15.99 -8.70 1.39
C ARG A 164 -16.06 -7.21 1.63
N ARG A 165 -15.93 -6.81 2.89
CA ARG A 165 -15.73 -5.41 3.26
C ARG A 165 -14.26 -5.04 3.07
N VAL A 166 -13.99 -4.11 2.15
CA VAL A 166 -12.65 -3.63 1.83
C VAL A 166 -12.55 -2.13 2.12
N ALA A 167 -11.38 -1.70 2.55
CA ALA A 167 -11.11 -0.26 2.72
C ALA A 167 -10.92 0.39 1.37
N VAL A 168 -11.57 1.54 1.16
CA VAL A 168 -11.40 2.38 -0.02
C VAL A 168 -10.63 3.63 0.36
N TRP A 169 -9.62 3.94 -0.43
CA TRP A 169 -8.80 5.12 -0.30
C TRP A 169 -9.01 6.02 -1.51
N ALA A 170 -8.94 7.33 -1.34
CA ALA A 170 -8.91 8.29 -2.42
C ALA A 170 -7.46 8.72 -2.67
N PHE A 171 -6.96 8.50 -3.87
CA PHE A 171 -5.91 9.33 -4.40
C PHE A 171 -6.55 10.64 -4.84
N ALA A 172 -6.06 11.77 -4.37
CA ALA A 172 -6.56 13.06 -4.78
C ALA A 172 -5.41 13.96 -5.23
N MET A 173 -5.60 14.61 -6.37
CA MET A 173 -4.67 15.61 -6.92
C MET A 173 -5.44 16.90 -7.19
N ILE A 174 -4.95 18.01 -6.66
CA ILE A 174 -5.51 19.34 -6.90
C ILE A 174 -4.48 20.25 -7.57
N LEU A 175 -4.86 20.91 -8.65
CA LEU A 175 -4.05 21.95 -9.25
C LEU A 175 -4.14 23.24 -8.44
N ALA A 176 -3.01 23.85 -8.17
CA ALA A 176 -2.92 24.88 -7.14
C ALA A 176 -3.46 26.24 -7.59
N CYS A 177 -3.52 26.54 -8.87
CA CYS A 177 -4.09 27.76 -9.41
C CYS A 177 -5.63 27.67 -9.50
N SER A 178 -6.16 26.78 -10.34
CA SER A 178 -7.60 26.65 -10.61
C SER A 178 -8.39 25.97 -9.49
N ARG A 179 -7.73 25.25 -8.59
CA ARG A 179 -8.38 24.36 -7.63
C ARG A 179 -9.08 23.16 -8.28
N MET A 180 -8.83 22.92 -9.57
CA MET A 180 -9.39 21.73 -10.23
C MET A 180 -8.89 20.47 -9.54
N LEU A 181 -9.82 19.58 -9.19
CA LEU A 181 -9.58 18.40 -8.38
C LEU A 181 -9.81 17.14 -9.21
N PHE A 182 -8.85 16.25 -9.17
CA PHE A 182 -8.98 14.86 -9.61
C PHE A 182 -9.00 13.94 -8.41
N VAL A 183 -9.89 12.95 -8.42
CA VAL A 183 -9.97 11.92 -7.36
C VAL A 183 -10.10 10.55 -8.01
N GLN A 184 -9.30 9.60 -7.54
CA GLN A 184 -9.39 8.21 -7.95
C GLN A 184 -9.49 7.30 -6.72
N PRO A 185 -10.62 6.59 -6.55
CA PRO A 185 -10.75 5.53 -5.56
C PRO A 185 -9.81 4.37 -5.86
N VAL A 186 -9.10 3.89 -4.84
CA VAL A 186 -8.21 2.74 -4.92
C VAL A 186 -8.41 1.82 -3.71
N LEU A 187 -8.14 0.53 -3.88
CA LEU A 187 -8.24 -0.46 -2.79
C LEU A 187 -6.90 -0.70 -2.08
N ARG A 188 -5.81 -0.23 -2.66
CA ARG A 188 -4.45 -0.37 -2.12
C ARG A 188 -3.67 0.91 -2.36
N MET A 189 -2.84 1.27 -1.39
CA MET A 189 -1.87 2.37 -1.50
C MET A 189 -0.49 1.77 -1.75
N ASP A 190 -0.32 1.11 -2.90
CA ASP A 190 0.95 0.54 -3.34
C ASP A 190 1.57 1.36 -4.48
N GLN A 191 2.80 1.03 -4.83
CA GLN A 191 3.57 1.66 -5.90
C GLN A 191 2.80 1.69 -7.24
N THR A 192 2.14 0.61 -7.58
CA THR A 192 1.40 0.49 -8.83
C THR A 192 0.20 1.44 -8.85
N SER A 193 -0.58 1.45 -7.76
CA SER A 193 -1.73 2.36 -7.59
C SER A 193 -1.29 3.82 -7.58
N TRP A 194 -0.15 4.13 -6.94
CA TRP A 194 0.40 5.48 -6.89
C TRP A 194 0.72 6.00 -8.28
N CYS A 195 1.54 5.29 -9.04
CA CYS A 195 1.93 5.70 -10.38
C CYS A 195 0.73 5.73 -11.34
N ALA A 196 -0.14 4.71 -11.30
CA ALA A 196 -1.33 4.64 -12.14
C ALA A 196 -2.30 5.81 -11.88
N SER A 197 -2.45 6.22 -10.62
CA SER A 197 -3.30 7.35 -10.25
C SER A 197 -2.74 8.69 -10.72
N HIS A 198 -1.42 8.87 -10.75
CA HIS A 198 -0.79 10.06 -11.34
C HIS A 198 -1.00 10.11 -12.84
N VAL A 199 -0.82 8.99 -13.54
CA VAL A 199 -1.08 8.90 -14.99
C VAL A 199 -2.53 9.30 -15.28
N ALA A 200 -3.49 8.71 -14.58
CA ALA A 200 -4.91 9.02 -14.74
C ALA A 200 -5.24 10.49 -14.42
N ALA A 201 -4.56 11.08 -13.44
CA ALA A 201 -4.73 12.50 -13.12
C ALA A 201 -4.21 13.41 -14.23
N PHE A 202 -3.03 13.11 -14.77
CA PHE A 202 -2.47 13.88 -15.88
C PHE A 202 -3.30 13.75 -17.15
N GLU A 203 -3.84 12.56 -17.44
CA GLU A 203 -4.78 12.34 -18.53
C GLU A 203 -6.09 13.15 -18.33
N PHE A 204 -6.63 13.17 -17.12
CA PHE A 204 -7.81 13.95 -16.78
C PHE A 204 -7.59 15.47 -16.98
N PHE A 205 -6.43 15.98 -16.57
CA PHE A 205 -6.09 17.38 -16.77
C PHE A 205 -5.66 17.70 -18.21
N GLY A 206 -5.30 16.70 -19.00
CA GLY A 206 -4.76 16.88 -20.35
C GLY A 206 -3.34 17.46 -20.38
N GLY A 207 -2.61 17.38 -19.25
CA GLY A 207 -1.26 17.87 -19.09
C GLY A 207 -0.73 17.61 -17.67
N ALA A 208 0.56 17.87 -17.46
CA ALA A 208 1.20 17.71 -16.17
C ALA A 208 1.64 19.08 -15.60
N PRO A 209 1.53 19.33 -14.29
CA PRO A 209 2.05 20.55 -13.66
C PRO A 209 3.59 20.50 -13.62
N ALA A 210 4.25 21.65 -13.54
CA ALA A 210 5.71 21.70 -13.48
C ALA A 210 6.28 21.03 -12.22
N ARG A 211 5.55 21.06 -11.10
CA ARG A 211 5.96 20.39 -9.86
C ARG A 211 4.79 19.74 -9.12
N MET A 212 5.10 18.67 -8.41
CA MET A 212 4.17 17.92 -7.58
C MET A 212 4.58 18.01 -6.12
N VAL A 213 3.70 18.57 -5.29
CA VAL A 213 3.87 18.60 -3.84
C VAL A 213 3.17 17.39 -3.23
N CYS A 214 3.95 16.47 -2.70
CA CYS A 214 3.44 15.27 -2.01
C CYS A 214 3.79 15.30 -0.53
N ASP A 215 2.97 14.66 0.34
CA ASP A 215 3.27 14.60 1.77
C ASP A 215 4.42 13.63 2.06
N ASN A 216 5.13 13.95 3.12
CA ASN A 216 6.10 13.04 3.69
C ASN A 216 5.29 12.00 4.49
N LEU A 217 4.85 10.94 3.80
CA LEU A 217 3.95 9.89 4.30
C LEU A 217 4.48 9.09 5.52
N LYS A 218 5.54 9.57 6.17
CA LYS A 218 6.10 8.97 7.39
C LYS A 218 5.17 9.00 8.62
N THR A 219 4.05 9.70 8.59
CA THR A 219 3.32 10.02 9.82
C THR A 219 1.90 9.48 9.94
N GLY A 220 1.40 8.65 9.02
CA GLY A 220 -0.02 8.31 9.08
C GLY A 220 -0.46 6.90 8.71
N VAL A 221 0.43 6.01 8.34
CA VAL A 221 0.07 4.63 7.98
C VAL A 221 1.01 3.66 8.66
N ASP A 222 0.48 2.65 9.35
CA ASP A 222 1.23 1.58 10.06
C ASP A 222 2.16 0.74 9.17
N ARG A 223 2.23 1.03 7.89
CA ARG A 223 3.23 0.54 6.93
C ARG A 223 3.47 1.61 5.86
N PRO A 224 4.56 2.35 5.92
CA PRO A 224 4.90 3.34 4.91
C PRO A 224 5.54 2.67 3.68
N ASP A 225 4.72 2.02 2.85
CA ASP A 225 5.20 1.50 1.56
C ASP A 225 5.62 2.62 0.58
N LEU A 226 5.25 3.86 0.88
CA LEU A 226 5.61 5.04 0.08
C LEU A 226 7.02 5.57 0.36
N TYR A 227 7.70 5.07 1.39
CA TYR A 227 9.10 5.36 1.71
C TYR A 227 10.05 4.20 1.43
N ASP A 228 9.56 3.13 0.85
CA ASP A 228 10.45 2.13 0.28
C ASP A 228 11.30 2.82 -0.82
N PRO A 229 12.63 2.67 -0.81
CA PRO A 229 13.49 3.16 -1.90
C PRO A 229 13.04 2.75 -3.30
N GLN A 230 12.26 1.68 -3.40
CA GLN A 230 11.68 1.18 -4.65
C GLN A 230 10.53 2.05 -5.17
N ILE A 231 9.67 2.56 -4.28
CA ILE A 231 8.60 3.49 -4.67
C ILE A 231 9.19 4.81 -5.14
N ASN A 232 10.20 5.32 -4.42
CA ASN A 232 10.87 6.53 -4.82
C ASN A 232 11.47 6.43 -6.23
N ARG A 233 12.04 5.29 -6.61
CA ARG A 233 12.59 5.06 -7.96
C ARG A 233 11.51 5.08 -9.05
N ALA A 234 10.41 4.35 -8.85
CA ALA A 234 9.33 4.34 -9.85
C ALA A 234 8.64 5.70 -9.97
N TYR A 235 8.52 6.42 -8.86
CA TYR A 235 7.98 7.77 -8.87
C TYR A 235 8.93 8.77 -9.52
N ALA A 236 10.24 8.62 -9.32
CA ALA A 236 11.25 9.41 -10.03
C ALA A 236 11.19 9.16 -11.54
N GLU A 237 11.10 7.90 -11.99
CA GLU A 237 10.95 7.59 -13.43
C GLU A 237 9.66 8.18 -14.01
N LEU A 238 8.55 8.16 -13.27
CA LEU A 238 7.30 8.80 -13.69
C LEU A 238 7.47 10.32 -13.80
N ALA A 239 8.13 10.92 -12.81
CA ALA A 239 8.38 12.35 -12.80
C ALA A 239 9.27 12.80 -13.98
N ASP A 240 10.34 12.06 -14.24
CA ASP A 240 11.21 12.31 -15.39
C ASP A 240 10.47 12.14 -16.72
N PHE A 241 9.62 11.10 -16.83
CA PHE A 241 8.83 10.85 -18.04
C PHE A 241 7.86 11.97 -18.37
N TYR A 242 7.19 12.58 -17.35
CA TYR A 242 6.28 13.70 -17.52
C TYR A 242 6.94 15.06 -17.32
N GLN A 243 8.25 15.10 -17.08
CA GLN A 243 9.03 16.32 -16.82
C GLN A 243 8.49 17.13 -15.62
N VAL A 244 8.14 16.43 -14.56
CA VAL A 244 7.58 17.00 -13.32
C VAL A 244 8.60 16.96 -12.21
N LEU A 245 8.80 18.05 -11.50
CA LEU A 245 9.63 18.11 -10.30
C LEU A 245 8.85 17.56 -9.09
N ILE A 246 9.39 16.55 -8.42
CA ILE A 246 8.84 16.12 -7.13
C ILE A 246 9.36 17.05 -6.03
N ASP A 247 8.45 17.72 -5.32
CA ASP A 247 8.74 18.62 -4.20
C ASP A 247 8.11 18.04 -2.92
N PRO A 248 8.88 17.27 -2.11
CA PRO A 248 8.35 16.71 -0.88
C PRO A 248 8.03 17.81 0.13
N ALA A 249 6.80 17.83 0.67
CA ALA A 249 6.44 18.74 1.74
C ALA A 249 7.36 18.51 2.96
N ARG A 250 7.78 19.60 3.60
CA ARG A 250 8.70 19.52 4.75
C ARG A 250 8.07 18.78 5.91
N ALA A 251 8.82 17.79 6.46
CA ALA A 251 8.38 17.02 7.61
C ALA A 251 7.99 17.92 8.80
N GLY A 252 6.80 17.69 9.37
CA GLY A 252 6.31 18.44 10.54
C GLY A 252 5.74 19.82 10.25
N LYS A 253 5.55 20.22 8.99
CA LYS A 253 4.87 21.46 8.61
C LYS A 253 3.59 21.18 7.80
N PRO A 254 2.49 20.79 8.45
CA PRO A 254 1.21 20.50 7.77
C PRO A 254 0.68 21.71 6.97
N LYS A 255 1.20 22.91 7.23
CA LYS A 255 0.85 24.12 6.48
C LYS A 255 1.38 24.13 5.05
N ASP A 256 2.22 23.20 4.62
CA ASP A 256 2.78 23.18 3.27
C ASP A 256 1.78 22.68 2.21
N LYS A 257 0.72 21.94 2.62
CA LYS A 257 -0.31 21.36 1.73
C LYS A 257 -1.77 21.74 2.05
N PRO A 258 -2.12 22.96 2.39
CA PRO A 258 -3.48 23.26 2.85
C PRO A 258 -4.54 23.12 1.76
N ARG A 259 -4.14 22.97 0.48
CA ARG A 259 -5.07 22.95 -0.64
C ARG A 259 -5.68 21.59 -0.88
N ILE A 260 -4.93 20.50 -0.61
CA ILE A 260 -5.42 19.14 -0.77
C ILE A 260 -5.99 18.55 0.53
N GLU A 261 -5.53 18.97 1.71
CA GLU A 261 -6.06 18.46 2.99
C GLU A 261 -7.55 18.81 3.20
N ARG A 262 -7.96 20.02 2.80
CA ARG A 262 -9.35 20.49 2.95
C ARG A 262 -10.37 19.74 2.10
N PRO A 263 -10.11 19.38 0.84
CA PRO A 263 -11.03 18.59 0.02
C PRO A 263 -11.29 17.18 0.54
N MET A 264 -10.37 16.54 1.28
CA MET A 264 -10.54 15.13 1.70
C MET A 264 -11.80 14.84 2.51
N PRO A 265 -12.16 15.61 3.57
CA PRO A 265 -13.44 15.44 4.24
C PRO A 265 -14.63 15.66 3.29
N TYR A 266 -14.54 16.65 2.39
CA TYR A 266 -15.59 16.94 1.44
C TYR A 266 -15.78 15.80 0.41
N ILE A 267 -14.69 15.22 -0.11
CA ILE A 267 -14.74 14.04 -0.99
C ILE A 267 -15.46 12.89 -0.26
N ARG A 268 -15.07 12.61 0.98
CA ARG A 268 -15.68 11.53 1.77
C ARG A 268 -17.15 11.76 2.03
N ASP A 269 -17.53 12.97 2.42
CA ASP A 269 -18.87 13.27 2.91
C ASP A 269 -19.85 13.62 1.77
N SER A 270 -19.38 14.29 0.70
CA SER A 270 -20.20 14.69 -0.44
C SER A 270 -20.25 13.64 -1.56
N PHE A 271 -19.15 12.87 -1.75
CA PHE A 271 -19.12 11.88 -2.82
C PHE A 271 -19.36 10.45 -2.30
N PHE A 272 -18.59 10.00 -1.30
CA PHE A 272 -18.54 8.56 -0.97
C PHE A 272 -19.66 8.12 -0.03
N ARG A 273 -19.93 8.93 1.01
CA ARG A 273 -20.88 8.55 2.07
C ARG A 273 -22.31 8.43 1.54
N GLY A 274 -22.95 7.28 1.84
CA GLY A 274 -24.32 7.01 1.44
C GLY A 274 -24.53 6.62 -0.02
N ARG A 275 -23.46 6.43 -0.80
CA ARG A 275 -23.53 5.88 -2.16
C ARG A 275 -23.22 4.39 -2.17
N GLU A 276 -23.88 3.68 -3.04
CA GLU A 276 -23.64 2.27 -3.33
C GLU A 276 -22.93 2.14 -4.67
N PHE A 277 -21.96 1.23 -4.74
CA PHE A 277 -21.15 1.00 -5.93
C PHE A 277 -21.14 -0.48 -6.28
N THR A 278 -21.35 -0.81 -7.54
CA THR A 278 -21.38 -2.17 -8.05
C THR A 278 -20.00 -2.74 -8.36
N SER A 279 -19.01 -1.88 -8.59
CA SER A 279 -17.62 -2.24 -8.85
C SER A 279 -16.68 -1.06 -8.57
N LEU A 280 -15.39 -1.34 -8.44
CA LEU A 280 -14.36 -0.29 -8.34
C LEU A 280 -14.35 0.59 -9.62
N MET A 281 -14.52 0.00 -10.78
CA MET A 281 -14.55 0.74 -12.06
C MET A 281 -15.74 1.72 -12.10
N GLN A 282 -16.92 1.28 -11.69
CA GLN A 282 -18.10 2.15 -11.61
C GLN A 282 -17.91 3.26 -10.57
N MET A 283 -17.27 2.95 -9.43
CA MET A 283 -16.92 3.96 -8.42
C MET A 283 -15.96 5.00 -8.99
N GLN A 284 -14.93 4.59 -9.74
CA GLN A 284 -13.97 5.49 -10.39
C GLN A 284 -14.63 6.38 -11.43
N ALA A 285 -15.48 5.81 -12.29
CA ALA A 285 -16.23 6.57 -13.29
C ALA A 285 -17.17 7.61 -12.64
N ALA A 286 -17.90 7.21 -11.59
CA ALA A 286 -18.75 8.12 -10.82
C ALA A 286 -17.97 9.24 -10.14
N THR A 287 -16.73 8.93 -9.70
CA THR A 287 -15.84 9.93 -9.08
C THR A 287 -15.38 10.96 -10.11
N LEU A 288 -15.01 10.54 -11.31
CA LEU A 288 -14.63 11.46 -12.41
C LEU A 288 -15.78 12.40 -12.76
N ALA A 289 -16.99 11.87 -12.93
CA ALA A 289 -18.18 12.69 -13.17
C ALA A 289 -18.42 13.69 -12.02
N TRP A 290 -18.25 13.25 -10.77
CA TRP A 290 -18.38 14.13 -9.62
C TRP A 290 -17.30 15.23 -9.59
N CYS A 291 -16.04 14.91 -9.94
CA CYS A 291 -14.98 15.90 -10.04
C CYS A 291 -15.29 16.98 -11.08
N THR A 292 -15.85 16.61 -12.23
CA THR A 292 -16.18 17.52 -13.32
C THR A 292 -17.46 18.31 -13.04
N ASP A 293 -18.56 17.60 -12.74
CA ASP A 293 -19.91 18.19 -12.75
C ASP A 293 -20.33 18.79 -11.42
N VAL A 294 -19.81 18.24 -10.31
CA VAL A 294 -20.15 18.72 -8.97
C VAL A 294 -19.04 19.61 -8.43
N TYR A 295 -17.82 19.06 -8.27
CA TYR A 295 -16.69 19.80 -7.70
C TYR A 295 -16.23 20.94 -8.63
N GLY A 296 -16.03 20.67 -9.89
CA GLY A 296 -15.57 21.66 -10.88
C GLY A 296 -16.54 22.83 -11.08
N ARG A 297 -17.83 22.62 -10.85
CA ARG A 297 -18.87 23.62 -11.05
C ARG A 297 -19.35 24.31 -9.78
N HIS A 298 -18.85 23.95 -8.60
CA HIS A 298 -19.21 24.69 -7.38
C HIS A 298 -18.44 25.99 -7.26
N GLN A 299 -19.03 27.00 -6.62
CA GLN A 299 -18.35 28.25 -6.32
C GLN A 299 -17.25 28.03 -5.29
N HIS A 300 -16.01 28.37 -5.63
CA HIS A 300 -14.87 28.16 -4.76
C HIS A 300 -14.43 29.47 -4.08
N ARG A 301 -14.54 29.53 -2.74
CA ARG A 301 -14.21 30.75 -1.98
C ARG A 301 -12.77 31.25 -2.21
N GLY A 302 -11.80 30.36 -2.38
CA GLY A 302 -10.40 30.73 -2.65
C GLY A 302 -10.13 31.26 -4.06
N LEU A 303 -11.16 31.25 -4.95
CA LEU A 303 -11.15 31.81 -6.30
C LEU A 303 -12.07 33.04 -6.40
N GLY A 304 -12.42 33.69 -5.28
CA GLY A 304 -13.35 34.81 -5.28
C GLY A 304 -14.77 34.43 -5.73
N GLY A 305 -15.18 33.17 -5.60
CA GLY A 305 -16.48 32.65 -6.04
C GLY A 305 -16.47 32.07 -7.45
N ALA A 306 -15.35 32.12 -8.19
CA ALA A 306 -15.27 31.47 -9.50
C ALA A 306 -15.33 29.94 -9.38
N HIS A 307 -15.74 29.29 -10.48
CA HIS A 307 -15.81 27.84 -10.58
C HIS A 307 -14.45 27.24 -10.96
N PRO A 308 -13.94 26.20 -10.28
CA PRO A 308 -12.68 25.56 -10.61
C PRO A 308 -12.52 25.18 -12.08
N ALA A 309 -13.54 24.58 -12.69
CA ALA A 309 -13.51 24.17 -14.09
C ALA A 309 -13.34 25.36 -15.05
N VAL A 310 -13.99 26.51 -14.78
CA VAL A 310 -13.86 27.70 -15.62
C VAL A 310 -12.45 28.27 -15.54
N VAL A 311 -11.89 28.38 -14.34
CA VAL A 311 -10.51 28.87 -14.17
C VAL A 311 -9.51 27.87 -14.77
N PHE A 312 -9.76 26.57 -14.62
CA PHE A 312 -8.93 25.53 -15.21
C PHE A 312 -8.87 25.66 -16.74
N ASP A 313 -10.01 25.65 -17.41
CA ASP A 313 -10.06 25.70 -18.87
C ASP A 313 -9.48 26.98 -19.44
N ALA A 314 -9.75 28.13 -18.77
CA ALA A 314 -9.32 29.44 -19.24
C ALA A 314 -7.83 29.72 -19.05
N VAL A 315 -7.24 29.26 -17.94
CA VAL A 315 -5.92 29.76 -17.50
C VAL A 315 -4.92 28.62 -17.22
N GLU A 316 -5.34 27.56 -16.53
CA GLU A 316 -4.37 26.57 -16.03
C GLU A 316 -4.08 25.48 -17.06
N LYS A 317 -5.10 24.96 -17.74
CA LYS A 317 -4.95 23.92 -18.76
C LYS A 317 -3.99 24.27 -19.89
N PRO A 318 -4.03 25.50 -20.47
CA PRO A 318 -3.03 25.89 -21.48
C PRO A 318 -1.61 26.00 -20.98
N ALA A 319 -1.40 26.15 -19.65
CA ALA A 319 -0.10 26.30 -19.02
C ALA A 319 0.51 24.98 -18.53
N LEU A 320 -0.24 23.87 -18.60
CA LEU A 320 0.28 22.54 -18.25
C LEU A 320 1.28 22.05 -19.29
N THR A 321 2.28 21.28 -18.85
CA THR A 321 3.19 20.57 -19.75
C THR A 321 2.40 19.55 -20.58
N PRO A 322 2.50 19.55 -21.92
CA PRO A 322 1.82 18.58 -22.77
C PRO A 322 2.18 17.16 -22.43
N LEU A 323 1.21 16.25 -22.54
CA LEU A 323 1.44 14.83 -22.29
C LEU A 323 2.27 14.20 -23.42
N PRO A 324 3.17 13.26 -23.10
CA PRO A 324 3.81 12.42 -24.09
C PRO A 324 2.79 11.63 -24.93
N PRO A 325 3.14 11.22 -26.18
CA PRO A 325 2.22 10.51 -27.09
C PRO A 325 1.73 9.15 -26.55
N ARG A 326 2.46 8.58 -25.60
CA ARG A 326 2.10 7.32 -24.94
C ARG A 326 2.09 7.57 -23.42
N PRO A 327 1.16 6.96 -22.68
CA PRO A 327 1.15 7.05 -21.23
C PRO A 327 2.36 6.32 -20.64
N PHE A 328 2.77 6.72 -19.44
CA PHE A 328 3.81 6.03 -18.68
C PHE A 328 3.39 4.61 -18.35
N ALA A 329 4.21 3.63 -18.74
CA ALA A 329 3.98 2.25 -18.38
C ALA A 329 4.34 2.02 -16.91
N PRO A 330 3.43 1.44 -16.11
CA PRO A 330 3.71 1.20 -14.70
C PRO A 330 4.98 0.40 -14.49
N VAL A 331 5.87 0.91 -13.66
CA VAL A 331 7.14 0.26 -13.30
C VAL A 331 7.03 -0.27 -11.88
N VAL A 332 7.45 -1.51 -11.70
CA VAL A 332 7.51 -2.15 -10.38
C VAL A 332 8.96 -2.52 -10.08
N TYR A 333 9.47 -2.01 -8.98
CA TYR A 333 10.76 -2.40 -8.44
C TYR A 333 10.59 -3.46 -7.35
N SER A 334 11.47 -4.44 -7.34
CA SER A 334 11.60 -5.42 -6.27
C SER A 334 13.08 -5.74 -6.04
N THR A 335 13.42 -6.19 -4.85
CA THR A 335 14.77 -6.67 -4.55
C THR A 335 14.73 -8.15 -4.20
N GLY A 336 15.78 -8.86 -4.55
CA GLY A 336 15.89 -10.28 -4.24
C GLY A 336 17.34 -10.76 -4.26
N LYS A 337 17.63 -11.74 -3.43
CA LYS A 337 18.93 -12.41 -3.43
C LYS A 337 18.98 -13.42 -4.57
N LEU A 338 20.06 -13.41 -5.37
CA LEU A 338 20.25 -14.42 -6.41
C LEU A 338 20.49 -15.79 -5.78
N ALA A 339 19.61 -16.74 -6.09
CA ALA A 339 19.67 -18.09 -5.58
C ALA A 339 20.81 -18.91 -6.26
N PRO A 340 21.22 -20.06 -5.68
CA PRO A 340 22.25 -20.92 -6.27
C PRO A 340 21.91 -21.49 -7.65
N ASP A 341 20.64 -21.50 -8.02
CA ASP A 341 20.15 -21.87 -9.35
C ASP A 341 20.19 -20.71 -10.35
N CYS A 342 20.93 -19.64 -10.03
CA CYS A 342 21.09 -18.43 -10.83
C CYS A 342 19.77 -17.67 -11.08
N HIS A 343 18.74 -17.80 -10.24
CA HIS A 343 17.49 -17.09 -10.42
C HIS A 343 17.17 -16.14 -9.27
N VAL A 344 16.53 -15.05 -9.63
CA VAL A 344 15.89 -14.09 -8.70
C VAL A 344 14.39 -14.05 -9.00
N LYS A 345 13.57 -13.87 -7.96
CA LYS A 345 12.12 -13.83 -8.07
C LYS A 345 11.66 -12.40 -8.39
N ALA A 346 10.78 -12.27 -9.39
CA ALA A 346 9.99 -11.07 -9.61
C ALA A 346 8.53 -11.45 -9.87
N GLY A 347 7.63 -10.97 -9.03
CA GLY A 347 6.23 -11.40 -9.05
C GLY A 347 6.07 -12.89 -8.79
N LYS A 348 5.44 -13.61 -9.74
CA LYS A 348 5.24 -15.08 -9.68
C LYS A 348 6.25 -15.87 -10.52
N ALA A 349 7.20 -15.19 -11.19
CA ALA A 349 8.18 -15.81 -12.05
C ALA A 349 9.62 -15.67 -11.50
N LEU A 350 10.51 -16.51 -12.03
CA LEU A 350 11.93 -16.54 -11.70
C LEU A 350 12.73 -16.18 -12.96
N TYR A 351 13.72 -15.30 -12.80
CA TYR A 351 14.53 -14.79 -13.90
C TYR A 351 16.01 -15.01 -13.62
N SER A 352 16.74 -15.50 -14.60
CA SER A 352 18.15 -15.79 -14.42
C SER A 352 19.01 -14.54 -14.51
N ALA A 353 20.10 -14.53 -13.72
CA ALA A 353 21.16 -13.54 -13.77
C ALA A 353 22.53 -14.24 -13.68
N PRO A 354 23.63 -13.57 -14.06
CA PRO A 354 24.95 -14.17 -14.10
C PRO A 354 25.35 -14.84 -12.78
N TRP A 355 25.82 -16.08 -12.85
CA TRP A 355 26.18 -16.93 -11.70
C TRP A 355 27.18 -16.30 -10.73
N ARG A 356 28.03 -15.38 -11.22
CA ARG A 356 28.99 -14.64 -10.40
C ARG A 356 28.33 -13.78 -9.33
N LEU A 357 27.05 -13.51 -9.48
CA LEU A 357 26.21 -12.71 -8.57
C LEU A 357 25.42 -13.57 -7.58
N ILE A 358 25.64 -14.90 -7.55
CA ILE A 358 24.98 -15.77 -6.56
C ILE A 358 25.23 -15.26 -5.16
N GLY A 359 24.16 -15.13 -4.38
CA GLY A 359 24.21 -14.60 -3.02
C GLY A 359 24.18 -13.08 -2.90
N ARG A 360 24.32 -12.34 -4.02
CA ARG A 360 24.18 -10.87 -4.02
C ARG A 360 22.71 -10.47 -4.04
N GLN A 361 22.44 -9.31 -3.45
CA GLN A 361 21.14 -8.65 -3.53
C GLN A 361 21.04 -7.93 -4.89
N LEU A 362 20.04 -8.26 -5.67
CA LEU A 362 19.80 -7.67 -6.98
C LEU A 362 18.54 -6.82 -6.93
N LEU A 363 18.54 -5.74 -7.70
CA LEU A 363 17.36 -4.93 -7.96
C LEU A 363 16.71 -5.43 -9.25
N VAL A 364 15.39 -5.64 -9.22
CA VAL A 364 14.64 -6.08 -10.39
C VAL A 364 13.60 -5.02 -10.74
N ARG A 365 13.67 -4.50 -11.94
CA ARG A 365 12.73 -3.56 -12.55
C ARG A 365 11.85 -4.31 -13.54
N THR A 366 10.54 -4.22 -13.33
CA THR A 366 9.54 -4.78 -14.24
C THR A 366 8.73 -3.64 -14.84
N SER A 367 8.72 -3.52 -16.17
CA SER A 367 7.97 -2.49 -16.89
C SER A 367 7.36 -3.10 -18.16
N GLY A 368 6.03 -3.06 -18.28
CA GLY A 368 5.34 -3.71 -19.39
C GLY A 368 5.72 -5.19 -19.51
N ASP A 369 6.25 -5.57 -20.67
CA ASP A 369 6.68 -6.94 -20.99
C ASP A 369 8.18 -7.20 -20.73
N VAL A 370 8.89 -6.27 -20.10
CA VAL A 370 10.33 -6.36 -19.87
C VAL A 370 10.64 -6.45 -18.38
N VAL A 371 11.57 -7.35 -18.06
CA VAL A 371 12.17 -7.48 -16.73
C VAL A 371 13.66 -7.24 -16.85
N GLN A 372 14.18 -6.23 -16.17
CA GLN A 372 15.59 -5.88 -16.10
C GLN A 372 16.11 -6.15 -14.69
N ILE A 373 17.27 -6.75 -14.61
CA ILE A 373 17.95 -7.07 -13.35
C ILE A 373 19.20 -6.21 -13.26
N PHE A 374 19.36 -5.54 -12.14
CA PHE A 374 20.46 -4.62 -11.88
C PHE A 374 21.32 -5.11 -10.71
N HIS A 375 22.62 -4.88 -10.83
CA HIS A 375 23.59 -4.96 -9.76
C HIS A 375 24.48 -3.71 -9.82
N ASP A 376 24.63 -3.00 -8.71
CA ASP A 376 25.40 -1.75 -8.63
C ASP A 376 25.01 -0.76 -9.76
N GLU A 377 23.69 -0.56 -9.93
CA GLU A 377 23.08 0.35 -10.93
C GLU A 377 23.30 -0.06 -12.41
N GLN A 378 24.01 -1.15 -12.68
CA GLN A 378 24.22 -1.67 -14.02
C GLN A 378 23.21 -2.79 -14.34
N VAL A 379 22.67 -2.77 -15.57
CA VAL A 379 21.82 -3.86 -16.07
C VAL A 379 22.69 -5.09 -16.31
N VAL A 380 22.44 -6.16 -15.55
CA VAL A 380 23.16 -7.44 -15.66
C VAL A 380 22.38 -8.51 -16.41
N ALA A 381 21.06 -8.35 -16.55
CA ALA A 381 20.22 -9.23 -17.35
C ALA A 381 18.92 -8.53 -17.77
N THR A 382 18.40 -8.89 -18.94
CA THR A 382 17.10 -8.46 -19.46
C THR A 382 16.32 -9.68 -19.94
N HIS A 383 15.04 -9.76 -19.55
CA HIS A 383 14.15 -10.86 -19.91
C HIS A 383 12.79 -10.35 -20.37
N VAL A 384 12.12 -11.15 -21.17
CA VAL A 384 10.69 -10.97 -21.45
C VAL A 384 9.91 -11.41 -20.19
N ARG A 385 8.96 -10.58 -19.77
CA ARG A 385 8.11 -10.86 -18.61
C ARG A 385 7.27 -12.10 -18.82
N ARG A 386 7.21 -12.94 -17.80
CA ARG A 386 6.36 -14.12 -17.75
C ARG A 386 5.33 -14.01 -16.62
N PRO A 387 4.11 -14.52 -16.79
CA PRO A 387 3.11 -14.53 -15.73
C PRO A 387 3.52 -15.46 -14.57
N SER A 388 4.26 -16.54 -14.87
CA SER A 388 4.80 -17.51 -13.90
C SER A 388 5.90 -18.35 -14.55
N GLY A 389 6.53 -19.23 -13.77
CA GLY A 389 7.57 -20.13 -14.26
C GLY A 389 8.97 -19.51 -14.27
N ARG A 390 9.82 -19.95 -15.17
CA ARG A 390 11.22 -19.54 -15.24
C ARG A 390 11.57 -18.95 -16.63
N ALA A 391 12.31 -17.86 -16.62
CA ALA A 391 12.99 -17.32 -17.79
C ALA A 391 14.50 -17.47 -17.57
N THR A 392 15.11 -18.38 -18.30
CA THR A 392 16.51 -18.76 -18.12
C THR A 392 17.30 -18.41 -19.36
N ASN A 393 18.38 -17.64 -19.19
CA ASN A 393 19.43 -17.49 -20.19
C ASN A 393 20.56 -18.47 -19.85
N PRO A 394 20.93 -19.41 -20.75
CA PRO A 394 22.01 -20.35 -20.52
C PRO A 394 23.38 -19.72 -20.25
N GLU A 395 23.66 -18.54 -20.81
CA GLU A 395 24.89 -17.79 -20.61
C GLU A 395 25.09 -17.30 -19.17
N HIS A 396 24.02 -17.27 -18.38
CA HIS A 396 24.08 -16.91 -16.96
C HIS A 396 24.68 -17.99 -16.07
N TYR A 397 24.95 -19.19 -16.62
CA TYR A 397 25.57 -20.29 -15.87
C TYR A 397 27.06 -20.43 -16.21
N PRO A 398 27.84 -21.07 -15.31
CA PRO A 398 29.22 -21.42 -15.64
C PRO A 398 29.27 -22.29 -16.93
N PRO A 399 30.26 -22.08 -17.80
CA PRO A 399 30.35 -22.82 -19.07
C PRO A 399 30.25 -24.35 -18.92
N GLU A 400 30.89 -24.89 -17.88
CA GLU A 400 30.88 -26.32 -17.56
C GLU A 400 29.46 -26.85 -17.26
N LYS A 401 28.60 -26.03 -16.66
CA LYS A 401 27.21 -26.39 -16.35
C LYS A 401 26.26 -26.08 -17.49
N THR A 402 26.56 -25.11 -18.32
CA THR A 402 25.78 -24.76 -19.51
C THR A 402 25.78 -25.90 -20.50
N ALA A 403 26.94 -26.50 -20.76
CA ALA A 403 27.06 -27.68 -21.62
C ALA A 403 26.17 -28.84 -21.14
N PHE A 404 25.98 -28.98 -19.82
CA PHE A 404 25.10 -30.02 -19.27
C PHE A 404 23.60 -29.67 -19.38
N THR A 405 23.24 -28.41 -19.23
CA THR A 405 21.83 -27.95 -19.24
C THR A 405 21.24 -27.88 -20.64
N LEU A 406 22.09 -27.65 -21.67
CA LEU A 406 21.67 -27.64 -23.05
C LEU A 406 21.43 -29.05 -23.62
N GLN A 407 21.96 -30.11 -22.97
CA GLN A 407 21.74 -31.49 -23.36
C GLN A 407 20.34 -31.98 -22.95
N THR A 408 19.32 -31.41 -23.55
CA THR A 408 17.92 -31.86 -23.37
C THR A 408 17.70 -33.25 -23.97
N VAL A 409 16.59 -33.92 -23.64
CA VAL A 409 16.21 -35.20 -24.27
C VAL A 409 16.16 -35.05 -25.80
N VAL A 410 15.63 -33.93 -26.31
CA VAL A 410 15.58 -33.63 -27.75
C VAL A 410 16.97 -33.55 -28.36
N TRP A 411 17.89 -32.85 -27.69
CA TRP A 411 19.28 -32.78 -28.13
C TRP A 411 19.95 -34.15 -28.06
N CYS A 412 19.75 -34.90 -26.98
CA CYS A 412 20.34 -36.25 -26.86
C CYS A 412 19.80 -37.21 -27.93
N ARG A 413 18.53 -37.09 -28.28
CA ARG A 413 17.93 -37.88 -29.36
C ARG A 413 18.53 -37.53 -30.70
N ALA A 414 18.72 -36.26 -31.03
CA ALA A 414 19.41 -35.83 -32.25
C ALA A 414 20.87 -36.32 -32.31
N GLN A 415 21.55 -36.40 -31.16
CA GLN A 415 22.89 -37.01 -31.10
C GLN A 415 22.84 -38.55 -31.27
N ALA A 416 21.81 -39.21 -30.73
CA ALA A 416 21.61 -40.65 -30.89
C ALA A 416 21.34 -41.02 -32.36
N GLU A 417 20.66 -40.17 -33.14
CA GLU A 417 20.45 -40.35 -34.58
C GLU A 417 21.77 -40.40 -35.37
N GLN A 418 22.81 -39.71 -34.89
CA GLN A 418 24.15 -39.78 -35.49
C GLN A 418 24.92 -41.04 -35.07
N ILE A 419 24.58 -41.65 -33.94
CA ILE A 419 25.22 -42.88 -33.45
C ILE A 419 24.64 -44.10 -34.16
N GLY A 420 23.32 -44.23 -34.17
CA GLY A 420 22.65 -45.33 -34.83
C GLY A 420 21.27 -45.66 -34.29
N PRO A 421 20.55 -46.61 -34.91
CA PRO A 421 19.18 -46.97 -34.54
C PRO A 421 19.03 -47.54 -33.12
N GLY A 422 20.01 -48.31 -32.63
CA GLY A 422 20.03 -48.86 -31.28
C GLY A 422 20.14 -47.76 -30.23
N ALA A 423 20.97 -46.75 -30.51
CA ALA A 423 21.09 -45.57 -29.65
C ALA A 423 19.80 -44.70 -29.61
N VAL A 424 19.12 -44.58 -30.74
CA VAL A 424 17.80 -43.90 -30.79
C VAL A 424 16.78 -44.67 -30.00
N ALA A 425 16.68 -46.00 -30.19
CA ALA A 425 15.71 -46.84 -29.49
C ALA A 425 15.87 -46.78 -27.96
N ILE A 426 17.09 -46.81 -27.44
CA ILE A 426 17.34 -46.73 -26.01
C ILE A 426 17.02 -45.35 -25.41
N VAL A 427 17.24 -44.27 -26.18
CA VAL A 427 16.88 -42.90 -25.77
C VAL A 427 15.36 -42.73 -25.75
N ASP A 428 14.68 -43.26 -26.75
CA ASP A 428 13.22 -43.22 -26.83
C ASP A 428 12.58 -44.04 -25.69
N GLU A 429 13.05 -45.24 -25.40
CA GLU A 429 12.62 -46.09 -24.28
C GLU A 429 12.81 -45.41 -22.93
N LEU A 430 13.97 -44.85 -22.67
CA LEU A 430 14.26 -44.10 -21.45
C LEU A 430 13.41 -42.82 -21.28
N SER A 431 13.00 -42.25 -22.41
CA SER A 431 12.21 -41.01 -22.43
C SER A 431 10.72 -41.26 -22.15
N GLN A 432 10.17 -42.42 -22.51
CA GLN A 432 8.76 -42.78 -22.31
C GLN A 432 8.40 -42.98 -20.84
N VAL A 433 9.30 -43.51 -20.01
CA VAL A 433 9.00 -43.88 -18.61
C VAL A 433 9.04 -42.68 -17.68
N ASN A 434 10.03 -41.80 -17.77
CA ASN A 434 10.12 -40.53 -17.03
C ASN A 434 11.34 -39.71 -17.49
N ALA A 435 11.15 -38.86 -18.48
CA ALA A 435 12.21 -38.11 -19.14
C ALA A 435 13.15 -37.33 -18.19
N ILE A 436 12.59 -36.75 -17.11
CA ILE A 436 13.34 -35.91 -16.17
C ILE A 436 14.31 -36.75 -15.32
N HIS A 437 13.85 -37.89 -14.80
CA HIS A 437 14.66 -38.77 -13.95
C HIS A 437 15.71 -39.57 -14.73
N ARG A 438 15.44 -39.81 -16.01
CA ARG A 438 16.31 -40.60 -16.87
C ARG A 438 17.30 -39.77 -17.72
N LEU A 439 17.12 -38.43 -17.74
CA LEU A 439 17.97 -37.54 -18.55
C LEU A 439 19.48 -37.75 -18.31
N ARG A 440 19.89 -37.97 -17.05
CA ARG A 440 21.33 -38.25 -16.75
C ARG A 440 21.84 -39.55 -17.36
N SER A 441 21.01 -40.58 -17.43
CA SER A 441 21.36 -41.85 -18.10
C SER A 441 21.48 -41.65 -19.59
N ILE A 442 20.55 -40.94 -20.22
CA ILE A 442 20.55 -40.61 -21.65
C ILE A 442 21.79 -39.79 -22.01
N GLN A 443 22.08 -38.73 -21.24
CA GLN A 443 23.28 -37.94 -21.45
C GLN A 443 24.57 -38.74 -21.28
N GLY A 444 24.58 -39.68 -20.32
CA GLY A 444 25.70 -40.59 -20.11
C GLY A 444 25.98 -41.46 -21.33
N ILE A 445 24.93 -42.04 -21.95
CA ILE A 445 25.04 -42.88 -23.16
C ILE A 445 25.63 -42.08 -24.32
N VAL A 446 25.07 -40.90 -24.60
CA VAL A 446 25.56 -40.01 -25.66
C VAL A 446 27.04 -39.61 -25.47
N ARG A 447 27.45 -39.40 -24.20
CA ARG A 447 28.84 -39.06 -23.85
C ARG A 447 29.84 -40.19 -24.08
N LEU A 448 29.41 -41.43 -24.24
CA LEU A 448 30.30 -42.55 -24.55
C LEU A 448 31.05 -42.36 -25.88
N ARG A 449 30.53 -41.53 -26.82
CA ARG A 449 31.20 -41.12 -28.07
C ARG A 449 32.61 -40.53 -27.84
N SER A 450 32.90 -40.01 -26.66
CA SER A 450 34.24 -39.52 -26.34
C SER A 450 35.27 -40.65 -26.11
N ARG A 451 34.83 -41.91 -26.03
CA ARG A 451 35.70 -43.06 -25.69
C ARG A 451 35.52 -44.29 -26.58
N TYR A 452 34.41 -44.39 -27.29
CA TYR A 452 34.04 -45.55 -28.10
C TYR A 452 33.49 -45.07 -29.46
N ASP A 453 33.63 -45.88 -30.47
CA ASP A 453 33.10 -45.63 -31.82
C ASP A 453 31.56 -45.76 -31.84
N ASP A 454 30.93 -45.00 -32.73
CA ASP A 454 29.47 -44.94 -32.84
C ASP A 454 28.85 -46.32 -33.08
N ALA A 455 29.47 -47.15 -33.95
CA ALA A 455 28.99 -48.50 -34.24
C ALA A 455 29.01 -49.42 -33.01
N ARG A 456 30.02 -49.33 -32.16
CA ARG A 456 30.10 -50.08 -30.91
C ARG A 456 29.06 -49.62 -29.89
N ILE A 457 28.83 -48.28 -29.78
CA ILE A 457 27.82 -47.72 -28.88
C ILE A 457 26.43 -48.17 -29.34
N ASP A 458 26.16 -48.15 -30.64
CA ASP A 458 24.88 -48.57 -31.20
C ASP A 458 24.57 -50.04 -30.92
N ALA A 459 25.53 -50.92 -31.19
CA ALA A 459 25.43 -52.35 -30.90
C ALA A 459 25.22 -52.60 -29.39
N ALA A 460 25.95 -51.91 -28.51
CA ALA A 460 25.80 -52.03 -27.08
C ALA A 460 24.43 -51.53 -26.58
N CYS A 461 23.89 -50.47 -27.20
CA CYS A 461 22.55 -49.98 -26.91
C CYS A 461 21.47 -50.98 -27.32
N ALA A 462 21.59 -51.55 -28.56
CA ALA A 462 20.69 -52.59 -29.02
C ALA A 462 20.72 -53.83 -28.10
N ARG A 463 21.91 -54.26 -27.70
CA ARG A 463 22.08 -55.39 -26.76
C ARG A 463 21.50 -55.13 -25.40
N ALA A 464 21.64 -53.89 -24.84
CA ALA A 464 21.06 -53.53 -23.59
C ALA A 464 19.51 -53.55 -23.59
N LEU A 465 18.91 -53.22 -24.75
CA LEU A 465 17.45 -53.33 -24.97
C LEU A 465 17.02 -54.81 -25.05
N GLU A 466 17.74 -55.65 -25.76
CA GLU A 466 17.48 -57.09 -25.87
C GLU A 466 17.50 -57.80 -24.51
N VAL A 467 18.44 -57.42 -23.65
CA VAL A 467 18.55 -57.96 -22.25
C VAL A 467 17.50 -57.36 -21.32
N GLY A 468 16.67 -56.39 -21.79
CA GLY A 468 15.63 -55.76 -20.99
C GLY A 468 16.13 -54.80 -19.91
N ASP A 469 17.40 -54.36 -19.97
CA ASP A 469 17.98 -53.38 -19.01
C ASP A 469 18.59 -52.18 -19.69
N PRO A 470 17.78 -51.21 -20.18
CA PRO A 470 18.20 -50.04 -20.92
C PRO A 470 18.82 -48.96 -20.00
N ARG A 471 19.84 -49.33 -19.21
CA ARG A 471 20.52 -48.40 -18.29
C ARG A 471 21.88 -48.04 -18.77
N TYR A 472 22.34 -46.80 -18.47
CA TYR A 472 23.71 -46.37 -18.76
C TYR A 472 24.79 -47.35 -18.25
N ARG A 473 24.59 -47.94 -17.05
CA ARG A 473 25.54 -48.87 -16.44
C ARG A 473 25.67 -50.15 -17.29
N THR A 474 24.57 -50.65 -17.82
CA THR A 474 24.50 -51.85 -18.66
C THR A 474 25.17 -51.62 -19.99
N VAL A 475 24.82 -50.51 -20.69
CA VAL A 475 25.48 -50.12 -21.94
C VAL A 475 26.99 -49.98 -21.73
N LYS A 476 27.41 -49.27 -20.69
CA LYS A 476 28.82 -49.12 -20.35
C LYS A 476 29.50 -50.48 -20.02
N GLY A 477 28.82 -51.35 -19.32
CA GLY A 477 29.30 -52.69 -18.95
C GLY A 477 29.56 -53.53 -20.19
N ILE A 478 28.62 -53.57 -21.15
CA ILE A 478 28.75 -54.26 -22.43
C ILE A 478 29.96 -53.74 -23.22
N LEU A 479 30.11 -52.41 -23.31
CA LEU A 479 31.24 -51.78 -24.01
C LEU A 479 32.61 -52.08 -23.38
N VAL A 480 32.65 -52.12 -22.04
CA VAL A 480 33.89 -52.44 -21.30
C VAL A 480 34.25 -53.92 -21.46
N ALA A 481 33.24 -54.80 -21.44
CA ALA A 481 33.45 -56.24 -21.63
C ALA A 481 33.69 -56.65 -23.07
N GLY A 482 33.38 -55.78 -24.05
CA GLY A 482 33.48 -56.08 -25.49
C GLY A 482 32.46 -57.12 -25.96
N THR A 483 31.31 -57.20 -25.29
CA THR A 483 30.27 -58.24 -25.52
C THR A 483 29.07 -57.66 -26.32
N GLU A 484 29.27 -56.58 -27.03
CA GLU A 484 28.24 -55.95 -27.85
C GLU A 484 27.73 -56.84 -29.01
N HIS A 485 28.53 -57.80 -29.49
CA HIS A 485 28.22 -58.73 -30.59
C HIS A 485 28.00 -60.20 -30.18
N ASP A 486 28.11 -60.55 -28.87
CA ASP A 486 28.06 -61.92 -28.37
C ASP A 486 26.68 -62.61 -28.52
N GLY A 487 25.72 -62.00 -29.15
CA GLY A 487 24.36 -62.52 -29.34
C GLY A 487 24.00 -63.00 -30.75
N GLN A 488 24.86 -62.80 -31.75
CA GLN A 488 24.54 -63.16 -33.16
C GLN A 488 24.93 -64.59 -33.58
N ASP A 489 25.76 -65.31 -32.79
CA ASP A 489 26.23 -66.65 -33.12
C ASP A 489 25.79 -67.77 -32.14
N ALA A 490 24.84 -67.51 -31.24
CA ALA A 490 24.40 -68.52 -30.25
C ALA A 490 23.03 -69.10 -30.57
N THR A 491 22.93 -69.82 -31.70
CA THR A 491 22.05 -70.98 -31.81
C THR A 491 22.85 -72.20 -31.40
N ASP A 492 22.43 -72.86 -30.28
CA ASP A 492 22.95 -74.14 -29.77
C ASP A 492 24.27 -74.12 -28.97
N ALA A 493 24.17 -73.68 -27.73
CA ALA A 493 24.90 -74.31 -26.62
C ALA A 493 24.22 -73.91 -25.32
N GLY A 494 23.72 -74.91 -24.56
CA GLY A 494 23.15 -74.74 -23.24
C GLY A 494 24.11 -74.03 -22.31
N ILE A 495 23.79 -72.76 -21.98
CA ILE A 495 24.56 -71.97 -21.07
C ILE A 495 23.89 -71.93 -19.74
N THR A 496 24.46 -72.65 -18.80
CA THR A 496 24.37 -72.41 -17.37
C THR A 496 24.60 -70.93 -17.09
N ALA A 497 23.64 -70.26 -16.56
CA ALA A 497 23.69 -68.81 -16.21
C ALA A 497 24.91 -68.53 -15.34
N PRO A 498 25.80 -67.60 -15.74
CA PRO A 498 26.86 -67.16 -14.83
C PRO A 498 26.30 -66.30 -13.71
N ALA A 499 26.84 -66.54 -12.56
CA ALA A 499 26.57 -65.98 -11.26
C ALA A 499 26.60 -64.47 -11.13
N LEU A 500 25.60 -63.76 -11.68
CA LEU A 500 25.38 -62.33 -11.45
C LEU A 500 23.97 -61.98 -11.00
N LEU A 501 23.11 -62.99 -10.87
CA LEU A 501 21.84 -62.88 -10.14
C LEU A 501 22.10 -63.26 -8.68
N ARG A 502 22.34 -62.32 -7.83
CA ARG A 502 22.18 -62.54 -6.40
C ARG A 502 20.70 -62.87 -6.17
N GLY A 503 20.47 -64.10 -5.73
CA GLY A 503 19.14 -64.57 -5.36
C GLY A 503 18.51 -63.71 -4.23
N PRO A 504 17.20 -63.87 -3.99
CA PRO A 504 16.48 -63.10 -2.98
C PRO A 504 17.10 -63.18 -1.59
N ASP A 505 17.87 -64.20 -1.29
CA ASP A 505 18.52 -64.41 0.02
C ASP A 505 19.74 -63.51 0.32
N ALA A 506 20.13 -62.66 -0.62
CA ALA A 506 21.26 -61.74 -0.42
C ALA A 506 20.91 -60.45 0.36
N PHE A 507 19.65 -60.35 0.79
CA PHE A 507 19.15 -59.17 1.53
C PHE A 507 18.65 -59.48 2.95
N ASP A 508 18.74 -60.73 3.42
CA ASP A 508 18.53 -61.06 4.84
C ASP A 508 19.78 -60.78 5.64
N THR A 509 19.93 -59.54 6.07
CA THR A 509 20.78 -59.22 7.21
C THR A 509 19.90 -59.25 8.45
N GLU A 510 19.97 -60.35 9.18
CA GLU A 510 19.48 -60.46 10.56
C GLU A 510 19.99 -59.30 11.39
N ARG A 511 19.04 -58.62 12.00
CA ARG A 511 19.31 -57.80 13.18
C ARG A 511 19.73 -58.69 14.34
N SER A 512 20.95 -58.57 14.80
CA SER A 512 21.37 -59.07 16.10
C SER A 512 22.30 -58.09 16.77
N ALA A 513 21.85 -57.65 17.98
CA ALA A 513 22.48 -56.95 19.07
C ALA A 513 22.81 -55.47 18.91
#